data_d8897ad4016c89303b4090b87849a0d3
#
_entry.id   d8897ad4016c89303b4090b87849a0d3
#
_cell.length_a   1.000
_cell.length_b   1.000
_cell.length_c   1.000
_cell.angle_alpha   90.00
_cell.angle_beta   90.00
_cell.angle_gamma   90.00
#
_symmetry.space_group_name_H-M   'P 1'
#
loop_
_entity.id
_entity.type
_entity.pdbx_description
1 polymer ?
#
loop_
_entity_poly.entity_id
_entity_poly.type
_entity_poly.pdbx_seq_one_letter_code
_entity_poly.pdbx_strand_id
1 'polypeptide(L)'
;MSYWGGALSEGEGDNPMRYAGGLLGGTWLASLTSDLGNGKFDGAWLVQNFENLNPANTFWDKYYSVFANIDEEASRFLDFERWWGGFYLMNREEIEWITRNLFVGNKLWTGGAKATGGKTFDLRDIKAPIVLFASMGDNITPPQQAFNWVADVYGSTDEIKARGQAPVGVLPPDPADPGVSPPVKVPKH
;
A
#
# COMPACT_ATOMS: atom_id res chain seq x y z
N MET A 1 -20.20 6.91 -0.27
CA MET A 1 -18.91 7.53 0.03
C MET A 1 -17.89 6.40 -0.04
N SER A 2 -16.89 6.51 -0.91
CA SER A 2 -15.87 5.47 -1.06
C SER A 2 -14.62 5.90 -0.31
N TYR A 3 -14.04 4.97 0.44
CA TYR A 3 -12.77 5.17 1.13
C TYR A 3 -11.70 4.32 0.45
N TRP A 4 -10.53 4.89 0.27
CA TRP A 4 -9.36 4.18 -0.21
C TRP A 4 -8.46 3.87 0.99
N GLY A 5 -7.95 2.67 1.03
CA GLY A 5 -7.05 2.22 2.08
C GLY A 5 -5.95 1.35 1.51
N GLY A 6 -4.86 1.24 2.23
CA GLY A 6 -3.79 0.31 1.94
C GLY A 6 -4.18 -1.14 2.28
N ALA A 7 -3.26 -2.05 2.07
CA ALA A 7 -3.41 -3.44 2.43
C ALA A 7 -3.54 -3.63 3.95
N LEU A 8 -4.23 -4.66 4.37
CA LEU A 8 -4.47 -4.94 5.80
C LEU A 8 -3.58 -6.07 6.35
N SER A 9 -2.83 -6.74 5.49
CA SER A 9 -1.82 -7.74 5.85
C SER A 9 -0.45 -7.34 5.28
N GLU A 10 0.07 -6.18 5.67
CA GLU A 10 1.24 -5.55 5.07
C GLU A 10 2.55 -6.33 5.28
N GLY A 11 2.59 -7.24 6.26
CA GLY A 11 3.70 -8.14 6.48
C GLY A 11 3.67 -9.43 5.65
N GLU A 12 2.62 -9.64 4.84
CA GLU A 12 2.47 -10.84 4.03
C GLU A 12 3.11 -10.70 2.65
N GLY A 13 3.29 -11.85 2.00
CA GLY A 13 3.85 -11.93 0.65
C GLY A 13 5.35 -11.63 0.59
N ASP A 14 5.86 -11.57 -0.62
CA ASP A 14 7.28 -11.31 -0.90
C ASP A 14 7.51 -9.81 -1.09
N ASN A 15 7.55 -9.08 0.01
CA ASN A 15 7.68 -7.64 0.05
C ASN A 15 9.03 -7.24 0.67
N PRO A 16 9.81 -6.35 0.04
CA PRO A 16 11.09 -5.89 0.59
C PRO A 16 11.00 -5.31 2.01
N MET A 17 9.91 -4.65 2.35
CA MET A 17 9.71 -4.07 3.68
C MET A 17 9.57 -5.14 4.79
N ARG A 18 9.09 -6.32 4.45
CA ARG A 18 9.04 -7.46 5.37
C ARG A 18 10.44 -7.86 5.86
N TYR A 19 11.42 -7.76 4.98
CA TYR A 19 12.81 -8.13 5.27
C TYR A 19 13.60 -7.02 5.96
N ALA A 20 13.05 -5.81 6.07
CA ALA A 20 13.69 -4.70 6.77
C ALA A 20 13.96 -5.01 8.26
N GLY A 21 13.18 -5.93 8.84
CA GLY A 21 13.38 -6.42 10.19
C GLY A 21 14.43 -7.51 10.36
N GLY A 22 15.01 -8.05 9.26
CA GLY A 22 15.88 -9.22 9.21
C GLY A 22 16.98 -9.31 10.28
N LEU A 23 18.24 -9.44 9.86
CA LEU A 23 19.39 -9.76 10.74
C LEU A 23 19.61 -8.77 11.89
N LEU A 24 19.30 -7.50 11.70
CA LEU A 24 19.49 -6.44 12.70
C LEU A 24 18.22 -6.11 13.48
N GLY A 25 17.12 -6.76 13.17
CA GLY A 25 15.83 -6.69 13.88
C GLY A 25 15.08 -5.36 13.76
N GLY A 26 13.80 -5.47 13.42
CA GLY A 26 12.84 -4.41 13.62
C GLY A 26 13.00 -3.15 12.79
N THR A 27 13.16 -2.02 13.47
CA THR A 27 12.99 -0.68 12.91
C THR A 27 14.29 0.07 12.65
N TRP A 28 15.44 -0.61 12.68
CA TRP A 28 16.75 0.06 12.64
C TRP A 28 16.91 0.99 11.42
N LEU A 29 16.41 0.58 10.26
CA LEU A 29 16.51 1.39 9.04
C LEU A 29 15.64 2.64 9.13
N ALA A 30 14.42 2.50 9.66
CA ALA A 30 13.53 3.63 9.91
C ALA A 30 14.11 4.60 10.95
N SER A 31 14.73 4.05 12.00
CA SER A 31 15.43 4.84 13.01
C SER A 31 16.61 5.58 12.41
N LEU A 32 17.46 4.91 11.64
CA LEU A 32 18.63 5.52 10.97
C LEU A 32 18.21 6.66 10.04
N THR A 33 17.22 6.44 9.18
CA THR A 33 16.74 7.48 8.26
C THR A 33 16.12 8.66 8.99
N SER A 34 15.45 8.42 10.13
CA SER A 34 14.95 9.49 10.99
C SER A 34 16.07 10.26 11.68
N ASP A 35 17.11 9.58 12.12
CA ASP A 35 18.28 10.23 12.75
C ASP A 35 19.03 11.12 11.73
N LEU A 36 19.21 10.63 10.50
CA LEU A 36 19.77 11.43 9.41
C LEU A 36 18.89 12.64 9.05
N GLY A 37 17.58 12.53 9.23
CA GLY A 37 16.60 13.60 9.03
C GLY A 37 16.35 14.47 10.27
N ASN A 38 17.26 14.48 11.26
CA ASN A 38 17.12 15.26 12.50
C ASN A 38 15.81 14.95 13.26
N GLY A 39 15.50 13.68 13.42
CA GLY A 39 14.29 13.17 14.09
C GLY A 39 13.05 13.10 13.20
N LYS A 40 13.19 13.37 11.90
CA LYS A 40 12.10 13.28 10.94
C LYS A 40 12.43 12.31 9.82
N PHE A 41 11.49 11.46 9.51
CA PHE A 41 11.57 10.62 8.32
C PHE A 41 10.97 11.37 7.12
N ASP A 42 11.76 11.54 6.08
CA ASP A 42 11.31 12.18 4.85
C ASP A 42 10.65 11.15 3.92
N GLY A 43 9.38 11.36 3.59
CA GLY A 43 8.62 10.51 2.66
C GLY A 43 9.22 10.44 1.25
N ALA A 44 10.11 11.36 0.89
CA ALA A 44 10.87 11.31 -0.36
C ALA A 44 11.65 10.01 -0.52
N TRP A 45 12.13 9.40 0.56
CA TRP A 45 12.82 8.11 0.52
C TRP A 45 11.91 6.97 0.06
N LEU A 46 10.63 6.99 0.44
CA LEU A 46 9.66 6.00 -0.02
C LEU A 46 9.38 6.17 -1.52
N VAL A 47 9.16 7.41 -1.96
CA VAL A 47 8.96 7.72 -3.38
C VAL A 47 10.18 7.31 -4.20
N GLN A 48 11.38 7.59 -3.73
CA GLN A 48 12.63 7.20 -4.40
C GLN A 48 12.76 5.68 -4.53
N ASN A 49 12.34 4.91 -3.53
CA ASN A 49 12.33 3.46 -3.62
C ASN A 49 11.38 2.96 -4.70
N PHE A 50 10.19 3.52 -4.82
CA PHE A 50 9.25 3.17 -5.89
C PHE A 50 9.78 3.54 -7.27
N GLU A 51 10.36 4.71 -7.42
CA GLU A 51 11.00 5.15 -8.67
C GLU A 51 12.13 4.20 -9.08
N ASN A 52 12.92 3.69 -8.14
CA ASN A 52 14.02 2.76 -8.39
C ASN A 52 13.57 1.36 -8.85
N LEU A 53 12.31 1.00 -8.67
CA LEU A 53 11.78 -0.29 -9.14
C LEU A 53 11.65 -0.36 -10.67
N ASN A 54 11.48 0.78 -11.33
CA ASN A 54 11.42 0.87 -12.77
C ASN A 54 12.28 2.04 -13.30
N PRO A 55 13.61 1.89 -13.32
CA PRO A 55 14.52 2.97 -13.74
C PRO A 55 14.30 3.43 -15.18
N ALA A 56 13.90 2.52 -16.08
CA ALA A 56 13.63 2.87 -17.47
C ALA A 56 12.50 3.91 -17.55
N ASN A 57 11.40 3.66 -16.86
CA ASN A 57 10.29 4.61 -16.79
C ASN A 57 10.72 5.91 -16.09
N THR A 58 11.41 5.82 -14.96
CA THR A 58 11.80 6.97 -14.15
C THR A 58 12.70 7.94 -14.89
N PHE A 59 13.69 7.44 -15.62
CA PHE A 59 14.71 8.29 -16.25
C PHE A 59 14.45 8.60 -17.74
N TRP A 60 13.62 7.78 -18.43
CA TRP A 60 13.49 7.87 -19.90
C TRP A 60 12.05 7.87 -20.38
N ASP A 61 11.29 6.81 -20.11
CA ASP A 61 10.04 6.53 -20.81
C ASP A 61 8.96 7.58 -20.52
N LYS A 62 8.79 7.99 -19.26
CA LYS A 62 7.79 9.01 -18.90
C LYS A 62 8.07 10.37 -19.56
N TYR A 63 9.32 10.76 -19.64
CA TYR A 63 9.71 12.04 -20.28
C TYR A 63 9.60 11.96 -21.80
N TYR A 64 9.97 10.81 -22.38
CA TYR A 64 9.79 10.60 -23.82
C TYR A 64 8.30 10.59 -24.20
N SER A 65 7.45 9.97 -23.40
CA SER A 65 6.00 10.00 -23.61
C SER A 65 5.44 11.42 -23.62
N VAL A 66 5.86 12.25 -22.68
CA VAL A 66 5.49 13.68 -22.65
C VAL A 66 6.00 14.42 -23.89
N PHE A 67 7.24 14.18 -24.30
CA PHE A 67 7.82 14.80 -25.49
C PHE A 67 7.08 14.39 -26.77
N ALA A 68 6.76 13.11 -26.91
CA ALA A 68 6.11 12.56 -28.11
C ALA A 68 4.63 12.98 -28.23
N ASN A 69 3.95 13.23 -27.11
CA ASN A 69 2.52 13.50 -27.04
C ASN A 69 2.22 14.76 -26.21
N ILE A 70 2.94 15.85 -26.48
CA ILE A 70 2.95 17.04 -25.61
C ILE A 70 1.57 17.65 -25.39
N ASP A 71 0.72 17.62 -26.40
CA ASP A 71 -0.62 18.25 -26.35
C ASP A 71 -1.58 17.49 -25.41
N GLU A 72 -1.40 16.18 -25.23
CA GLU A 72 -2.28 15.33 -24.43
C GLU A 72 -1.67 14.98 -23.07
N GLU A 73 -0.38 14.65 -23.05
CA GLU A 73 0.31 14.09 -21.89
C GLU A 73 0.83 15.13 -20.90
N ALA A 74 1.10 16.36 -21.32
CA ALA A 74 1.73 17.37 -20.46
C ALA A 74 0.90 17.68 -19.21
N SER A 75 -0.41 17.88 -19.35
CA SER A 75 -1.29 18.17 -18.21
C SER A 75 -1.38 16.98 -17.26
N ARG A 76 -1.59 15.77 -17.79
CA ARG A 76 -1.67 14.54 -17.02
C ARG A 76 -0.37 14.26 -16.25
N PHE A 77 0.77 14.47 -16.90
CA PHE A 77 2.09 14.31 -16.29
C PHE A 77 2.28 15.27 -15.10
N LEU A 78 1.97 16.58 -15.31
CA LEU A 78 2.11 17.56 -14.24
C LEU A 78 1.18 17.31 -13.06
N ASP A 79 -0.03 16.88 -13.30
CA ASP A 79 -0.99 16.54 -12.25
C ASP A 79 -0.53 15.31 -11.46
N PHE A 80 -0.01 14.30 -12.14
CA PHE A 80 0.57 13.12 -11.50
C PHE A 80 1.81 13.47 -10.67
N GLU A 81 2.76 14.21 -11.23
CA GLU A 81 4.01 14.58 -10.55
C GLU A 81 3.74 15.46 -9.31
N ARG A 82 2.76 16.36 -9.35
CA ARG A 82 2.35 17.12 -8.16
C ARG A 82 1.81 16.23 -7.05
N TRP A 83 0.97 15.26 -7.41
CA TRP A 83 0.45 14.31 -6.45
C TRP A 83 1.55 13.37 -5.94
N TRP A 84 2.36 12.82 -6.81
CA TRP A 84 3.43 11.88 -6.49
C TRP A 84 4.53 12.52 -5.64
N GLY A 85 4.89 13.76 -5.92
CA GLY A 85 5.84 14.56 -5.15
C GLY A 85 5.27 15.21 -3.89
N GLY A 86 3.99 15.01 -3.60
CA GLY A 86 3.29 15.59 -2.44
C GLY A 86 3.48 14.80 -1.14
N PHE A 87 4.64 14.24 -0.89
CA PHE A 87 4.95 13.48 0.31
C PHE A 87 5.11 14.38 1.54
N TYR A 88 4.95 13.76 2.72
CA TYR A 88 5.04 14.44 4.01
C TYR A 88 6.20 13.93 4.84
N LEU A 89 6.62 14.75 5.79
CA LEU A 89 7.55 14.33 6.83
C LEU A 89 6.76 13.60 7.92
N MET A 90 7.27 12.44 8.33
CA MET A 90 6.78 11.71 9.51
C MET A 90 7.74 11.93 10.67
N ASN A 91 7.24 11.90 11.90
CA ASN A 91 8.13 11.84 13.03
C ASN A 91 8.70 10.41 13.20
N ARG A 92 9.76 10.30 14.01
CA ARG A 92 10.43 9.03 14.25
C ARG A 92 9.49 7.96 14.78
N GLU A 93 8.65 8.33 15.74
CA GLU A 93 7.73 7.41 16.40
C GLU A 93 6.69 6.86 15.43
N GLU A 94 6.21 7.67 14.50
CA GLU A 94 5.25 7.25 13.47
C GLU A 94 5.85 6.20 12.53
N ILE A 95 7.01 6.48 11.93
CA ILE A 95 7.61 5.52 10.98
C ILE A 95 8.10 4.25 11.69
N GLU A 96 8.61 4.34 12.90
CA GLU A 96 8.96 3.17 13.69
C GLU A 96 7.74 2.33 14.06
N TRP A 97 6.63 2.98 14.42
CA TRP A 97 5.39 2.29 14.74
C TRP A 97 4.83 1.56 13.53
N ILE A 98 4.79 2.21 12.35
CA ILE A 98 4.34 1.63 11.09
C ILE A 98 5.19 0.41 10.75
N THR A 99 6.51 0.58 10.74
CA THR A 99 7.43 -0.51 10.40
C THR A 99 7.28 -1.69 11.35
N ARG A 100 7.26 -1.44 12.66
CA ARG A 100 7.21 -2.49 13.69
C ARG A 100 5.89 -3.23 13.75
N ASN A 101 4.78 -2.53 13.56
CA ASN A 101 3.46 -3.14 13.78
C ASN A 101 2.80 -3.60 12.49
N LEU A 102 3.03 -2.93 11.37
CA LEU A 102 2.40 -3.27 10.11
C LEU A 102 3.31 -4.16 9.25
N PHE A 103 4.43 -3.66 8.77
CA PHE A 103 5.26 -4.40 7.81
C PHE A 103 6.02 -5.58 8.43
N VAL A 104 6.73 -5.37 9.53
CA VAL A 104 7.51 -6.44 10.18
C VAL A 104 6.62 -7.29 11.07
N GLY A 105 5.78 -6.65 11.85
CA GLY A 105 4.96 -7.35 12.85
C GLY A 105 3.67 -7.93 12.33
N ASN A 106 3.15 -7.43 11.21
CA ASN A 106 1.85 -7.83 10.62
C ASN A 106 0.70 -7.89 11.64
N LYS A 107 0.67 -6.92 12.58
CA LYS A 107 -0.17 -7.00 13.79
C LYS A 107 -1.58 -6.45 13.60
N LEU A 108 -1.91 -5.90 12.43
CA LEU A 108 -3.20 -5.26 12.23
C LEU A 108 -4.34 -6.30 12.25
N TRP A 109 -4.20 -7.37 11.48
CA TRP A 109 -5.21 -8.42 11.40
C TRP A 109 -5.34 -9.23 12.71
N THR A 110 -4.26 -9.38 13.48
CA THR A 110 -4.30 -10.09 14.77
C THR A 110 -4.96 -9.31 15.89
N GLY A 111 -5.30 -8.03 15.68
CA GLY A 111 -5.73 -7.14 16.74
C GLY A 111 -4.59 -6.71 17.69
N GLY A 112 -3.34 -7.02 17.34
CA GLY A 112 -2.17 -6.67 18.15
C GLY A 112 -1.66 -5.25 17.94
N ALA A 113 -2.12 -4.55 16.90
CA ALA A 113 -1.78 -3.16 16.68
C ALA A 113 -2.60 -2.26 17.61
N LYS A 114 -1.91 -1.36 18.33
CA LYS A 114 -2.53 -0.44 19.28
C LYS A 114 -2.38 1.00 18.78
N ALA A 115 -3.49 1.73 18.80
CA ALA A 115 -3.49 3.17 18.60
C ALA A 115 -2.98 3.90 19.83
N THR A 116 -2.77 5.20 19.70
CA THR A 116 -2.55 6.11 20.82
C THR A 116 -3.67 5.96 21.86
N GLY A 117 -3.32 5.81 23.12
CA GLY A 117 -4.28 5.52 24.19
C GLY A 117 -4.58 4.03 24.40
N GLY A 118 -3.86 3.12 23.71
CA GLY A 118 -3.93 1.67 23.96
C GLY A 118 -5.15 0.96 23.35
N LYS A 119 -5.99 1.65 22.58
CA LYS A 119 -7.13 1.05 21.88
C LYS A 119 -6.59 0.13 20.77
N THR A 120 -7.08 -1.11 20.74
CA THR A 120 -6.78 -2.08 19.69
C THR A 120 -7.69 -1.90 18.48
N PHE A 121 -7.17 -2.26 17.31
CA PHE A 121 -7.97 -2.36 16.08
C PHE A 121 -8.49 -3.78 15.94
N ASP A 122 -9.77 -3.94 15.64
CA ASP A 122 -10.37 -5.21 15.25
C ASP A 122 -10.99 -5.03 13.85
N LEU A 123 -10.44 -5.71 12.86
CA LEU A 123 -10.92 -5.62 11.47
C LEU A 123 -12.37 -6.12 11.32
N ARG A 124 -12.86 -6.92 12.27
CA ARG A 124 -14.26 -7.37 12.32
C ARG A 124 -15.25 -6.26 12.65
N ASP A 125 -14.75 -5.14 13.16
CA ASP A 125 -15.58 -3.95 13.43
C ASP A 125 -15.93 -3.16 12.17
N ILE A 126 -15.27 -3.43 11.05
CA ILE A 126 -15.58 -2.80 9.77
C ILE A 126 -16.95 -3.27 9.30
N LYS A 127 -17.89 -2.33 9.14
CA LYS A 127 -19.27 -2.61 8.70
C LYS A 127 -19.52 -2.21 7.24
N ALA A 128 -18.63 -1.43 6.66
CA ALA A 128 -18.73 -1.04 5.25
C ALA A 128 -18.46 -2.24 4.34
N PRO A 129 -19.12 -2.36 3.18
CA PRO A 129 -18.73 -3.31 2.15
C PRO A 129 -17.28 -3.09 1.71
N ILE A 130 -16.54 -4.17 1.55
CA ILE A 130 -15.11 -4.11 1.24
C ILE A 130 -14.88 -4.66 -0.17
N VAL A 131 -14.21 -3.86 -0.99
CA VAL A 131 -13.68 -4.30 -2.29
C VAL A 131 -12.17 -4.32 -2.18
N LEU A 132 -11.59 -5.50 -2.37
CA LEU A 132 -10.16 -5.74 -2.36
C LEU A 132 -9.65 -5.77 -3.79
N PHE A 133 -8.66 -4.94 -4.08
CA PHE A 133 -8.01 -4.90 -5.38
C PHE A 133 -6.52 -5.18 -5.19
N ALA A 134 -5.98 -6.11 -5.96
CA ALA A 134 -4.56 -6.36 -6.05
C ALA A 134 -4.22 -6.86 -7.46
N SER A 135 -2.96 -6.75 -7.84
CA SER A 135 -2.47 -7.23 -9.13
C SER A 135 -1.44 -8.34 -8.94
N MET A 136 -1.45 -9.34 -9.81
CA MET A 136 -0.51 -10.46 -9.75
C MET A 136 0.95 -10.05 -9.96
N GLY A 137 1.19 -8.98 -10.71
CA GLY A 137 2.53 -8.46 -10.96
C GLY A 137 3.01 -7.40 -9.96
N ASP A 138 2.20 -7.06 -8.97
CA ASP A 138 2.57 -6.06 -7.96
C ASP A 138 3.55 -6.66 -6.95
N ASN A 139 4.79 -6.20 -6.98
CA ASN A 139 5.85 -6.60 -6.06
C ASN A 139 5.97 -5.67 -4.84
N ILE A 140 5.19 -4.60 -4.78
CA ILE A 140 5.14 -3.66 -3.66
C ILE A 140 4.03 -4.06 -2.70
N THR A 141 2.83 -4.29 -3.26
CA THR A 141 1.65 -4.73 -2.52
C THR A 141 1.13 -6.02 -3.15
N PRO A 142 1.82 -7.16 -2.94
CA PRO A 142 1.43 -8.42 -3.53
C PRO A 142 0.04 -8.85 -3.07
N PRO A 143 -0.69 -9.68 -3.83
CA PRO A 143 -2.05 -10.10 -3.53
C PRO A 143 -2.26 -10.63 -2.11
N GLN A 144 -1.24 -11.27 -1.54
CA GLN A 144 -1.29 -11.77 -0.16
C GLN A 144 -1.56 -10.66 0.85
N GLN A 145 -0.99 -9.48 0.67
CA GLN A 145 -1.24 -8.33 1.56
C GLN A 145 -2.68 -7.85 1.51
N ALA A 146 -3.31 -7.95 0.34
CA ALA A 146 -4.68 -7.52 0.16
C ALA A 146 -5.69 -8.56 0.67
N PHE A 147 -5.41 -9.86 0.52
CA PHE A 147 -6.42 -10.92 0.68
C PHE A 147 -6.26 -11.78 1.93
N ASN A 148 -5.03 -12.06 2.40
CA ASN A 148 -4.80 -13.05 3.46
C ASN A 148 -5.56 -12.73 4.75
N TRP A 149 -5.64 -11.46 5.13
CA TRP A 149 -6.34 -11.05 6.34
C TRP A 149 -7.81 -11.51 6.40
N VAL A 150 -8.47 -11.67 5.24
CA VAL A 150 -9.87 -12.12 5.21
C VAL A 150 -9.97 -13.55 5.76
N ALA A 151 -9.07 -14.45 5.33
CA ALA A 151 -9.04 -15.81 5.81
C ALA A 151 -8.57 -15.90 7.27
N ASP A 152 -7.63 -15.02 7.65
CA ASP A 152 -7.03 -15.02 8.99
C ASP A 152 -7.97 -14.45 10.06
N VAL A 153 -8.76 -13.43 9.70
CA VAL A 153 -9.70 -12.76 10.61
C VAL A 153 -11.02 -13.53 10.71
N TYR A 154 -11.51 -14.06 9.60
CA TYR A 154 -12.77 -14.81 9.55
C TYR A 154 -12.48 -16.30 9.37
N GLY A 155 -12.83 -17.11 10.35
CA GLY A 155 -12.58 -18.56 10.32
C GLY A 155 -13.37 -19.31 9.25
N SER A 156 -14.44 -18.73 8.70
CA SER A 156 -15.24 -19.35 7.66
C SER A 156 -16.07 -18.33 6.86
N THR A 157 -16.52 -18.76 5.68
CA THR A 157 -17.45 -17.98 4.86
C THR A 157 -18.78 -17.72 5.58
N ASP A 158 -19.21 -18.65 6.40
CA ASP A 158 -20.46 -18.49 7.16
C ASP A 158 -20.35 -17.42 8.24
N GLU A 159 -19.17 -17.28 8.85
CA GLU A 159 -18.90 -16.18 9.77
C GLU A 159 -18.93 -14.81 9.04
N ILE A 160 -18.34 -14.72 7.85
CA ILE A 160 -18.39 -13.52 7.02
C ILE A 160 -19.85 -13.11 6.76
N LYS A 161 -20.67 -14.06 6.32
CA LYS A 161 -22.09 -13.81 6.05
C LYS A 161 -22.88 -13.45 7.31
N ALA A 162 -22.62 -14.14 8.42
CA ALA A 162 -23.30 -13.86 9.69
C ALA A 162 -23.00 -12.44 10.22
N ARG A 163 -21.85 -11.89 9.88
CA ARG A 163 -21.47 -10.51 10.22
C ARG A 163 -21.96 -9.47 9.22
N GLY A 164 -22.67 -9.90 8.16
CA GLY A 164 -23.15 -9.02 7.10
C GLY A 164 -22.05 -8.45 6.21
N GLN A 165 -20.89 -9.09 6.20
CA GLN A 165 -19.79 -8.74 5.31
C GLN A 165 -19.82 -9.51 4.00
N ALA A 166 -19.34 -8.88 2.94
CA ALA A 166 -19.17 -9.49 1.62
C ALA A 166 -17.90 -8.92 0.97
N PRO A 167 -16.72 -9.33 1.41
CA PRO A 167 -15.49 -8.90 0.75
C PRO A 167 -15.47 -9.41 -0.70
N VAL A 168 -15.27 -8.50 -1.64
CA VAL A 168 -15.15 -8.81 -3.07
C VAL A 168 -13.72 -8.60 -3.49
N GLY A 169 -13.07 -9.65 -3.99
CA GLY A 169 -11.71 -9.60 -4.52
C GLY A 169 -11.70 -9.36 -6.01
N VAL A 170 -10.87 -8.42 -6.47
CA VAL A 170 -10.58 -8.16 -7.87
C VAL A 170 -9.07 -8.35 -8.06
N LEU A 171 -8.70 -9.34 -8.88
CA LEU A 171 -7.33 -9.73 -9.11
C LEU A 171 -7.05 -9.83 -10.62
N PRO A 172 -6.67 -8.72 -11.27
CA PRO A 172 -6.26 -8.76 -12.66
C PRO A 172 -4.95 -9.55 -12.83
N PRO A 173 -4.79 -10.27 -13.94
CA PRO A 173 -3.69 -11.22 -14.14
C PRO A 173 -2.32 -10.56 -14.26
N ASP A 174 -2.21 -9.38 -14.84
CA ASP A 174 -0.93 -8.66 -14.98
C ASP A 174 -1.17 -7.15 -15.17
N PRO A 175 -0.50 -6.27 -14.40
CA PRO A 175 -0.56 -4.83 -14.63
C PRO A 175 0.23 -4.38 -15.87
N ALA A 176 1.18 -5.20 -16.32
CA ALA A 176 1.96 -4.92 -17.53
C ALA A 176 1.26 -5.37 -18.82
N ASP A 177 0.14 -6.07 -18.72
CA ASP A 177 -0.67 -6.40 -19.89
C ASP A 177 -1.46 -5.15 -20.33
N PRO A 178 -1.11 -4.55 -21.50
CA PRO A 178 -1.84 -3.40 -22.02
C PRO A 178 -3.30 -3.70 -22.39
N GLY A 179 -3.72 -4.95 -22.25
CA GLY A 179 -5.11 -5.39 -22.38
C GLY A 179 -5.95 -5.22 -21.12
N VAL A 180 -5.39 -4.79 -19.99
CA VAL A 180 -6.19 -4.38 -18.83
C VAL A 180 -6.86 -3.05 -19.16
N SER A 181 -8.03 -3.19 -19.73
CA SER A 181 -8.91 -2.12 -20.12
C SER A 181 -9.20 -1.13 -18.99
N PRO A 182 -9.49 0.13 -19.37
CA PRO A 182 -9.75 1.21 -18.45
C PRO A 182 -10.90 0.88 -17.50
N PRO A 183 -11.02 1.63 -16.42
CA PRO A 183 -11.92 1.34 -15.32
C PRO A 183 -13.34 1.05 -15.78
N VAL A 184 -13.88 -0.05 -15.30
CA VAL A 184 -15.29 -0.36 -15.45
C VAL A 184 -16.09 0.91 -15.14
N LYS A 185 -16.74 1.45 -16.14
CA LYS A 185 -17.69 2.55 -15.94
C LYS A 185 -18.78 2.04 -15.01
N VAL A 186 -18.72 2.45 -13.76
CA VAL A 186 -19.81 2.21 -12.82
C VAL A 186 -21.04 2.94 -13.37
N PRO A 187 -22.14 2.27 -13.68
CA PRO A 187 -23.36 2.95 -14.10
C PRO A 187 -23.78 3.94 -13.01
N LYS A 188 -24.01 5.18 -13.38
CA LYS A 188 -24.68 6.13 -12.49
C LYS A 188 -26.14 5.71 -12.39
N HIS A 189 -26.56 5.23 -11.25
CA HIS A 189 -27.95 5.18 -10.85
C HIS A 189 -28.31 6.41 -10.04
#